data_df8f6c7f2a5d7111aef29f960e9aa534
#
_entry.id   df8f6c7f2a5d7111aef29f960e9aa534
#
_cell.length_a   1.000
_cell.length_b   1.000
_cell.length_c   1.000
_cell.angle_alpha   90.00
_cell.angle_beta   90.00
_cell.angle_gamma   90.00
#
_symmetry.space_group_name_H-M   'P 1'
#
loop_
_entity.id
_entity.type
_entity.pdbx_description
1 polymer ?
#
loop_
_entity_poly.entity_id
_entity_poly.type
_entity_poly.pdbx_seq_one_letter_code
_entity_poly.pdbx_strand_id
1 'polypeptide(L)'
;YMQNYISGTSSKPASTNALTVKPLVVKLSRHSLGFTLIELVVVIVLISILAAVAAPRFLNLKDDAEAAALHGVAAGFSSGVAMGKAQWIAKGNASGREALNDTRVVIDGIGFNVNNFGWLDSVDDTGNPDLTVTAQNASDCQEIFEYIMKSPPYSTEEVDPVSRGNDQYAVSVVDGVASDRCRYELIVRAADTPEIAEFYFDYELLSGRVTVGLPPELGAD
;
A
#
# COMPACT_ATOMS: atom_id res chain seq x y z
N TYR A 1 39.34 -24.43 -59.61
CA TYR A 1 40.34 -24.31 -60.63
C TYR A 1 41.48 -23.42 -60.19
N MET A 2 42.68 -23.95 -60.35
CA MET A 2 44.01 -23.41 -60.37
C MET A 2 44.69 -23.12 -59.06
N GLN A 3 45.56 -24.09 -58.77
CA GLN A 3 46.80 -23.98 -58.04
C GLN A 3 47.70 -22.86 -58.62
N ASN A 4 48.46 -22.21 -57.73
CA ASN A 4 49.80 -21.85 -58.01
C ASN A 4 50.70 -21.83 -56.79
N TYR A 5 51.64 -22.68 -56.81
CA TYR A 5 52.89 -22.96 -56.16
C TYR A 5 53.88 -21.80 -56.30
N ILE A 6 54.45 -21.30 -55.23
CA ILE A 6 55.77 -20.68 -55.25
C ILE A 6 56.58 -21.09 -54.02
N SER A 7 57.68 -21.63 -54.35
CA SER A 7 58.82 -22.14 -53.62
C SER A 7 59.55 -21.11 -52.76
N GLY A 8 59.96 -21.51 -51.58
CA GLY A 8 61.28 -21.46 -51.00
C GLY A 8 61.94 -20.13 -50.73
N THR A 9 62.29 -19.93 -49.45
CA THR A 9 63.74 -19.67 -49.07
C THR A 9 63.83 -19.89 -47.53
N SER A 10 64.72 -20.80 -47.17
CA SER A 10 65.18 -21.09 -45.83
C SER A 10 66.03 -19.89 -45.33
N SER A 11 65.64 -19.25 -44.28
CA SER A 11 66.49 -18.39 -43.46
C SER A 11 66.54 -18.90 -42.02
N LYS A 12 67.73 -19.25 -41.63
CA LYS A 12 68.11 -19.75 -40.28
C LYS A 12 67.75 -18.72 -39.21
N PRO A 13 67.09 -19.06 -38.13
CA PRO A 13 66.85 -18.09 -37.06
C PRO A 13 68.10 -17.86 -36.24
N ALA A 14 68.39 -16.59 -36.00
CA ALA A 14 69.42 -16.13 -35.07
C ALA A 14 69.06 -16.52 -33.65
N SER A 15 70.04 -17.01 -32.92
CA SER A 15 69.96 -17.33 -31.50
C SER A 15 69.69 -16.07 -30.66
N THR A 16 68.50 -15.83 -30.26
CA THR A 16 68.20 -14.81 -29.25
C THR A 16 68.28 -15.46 -27.83
N ASN A 17 69.28 -15.00 -27.10
CA ASN A 17 69.41 -15.31 -25.68
C ASN A 17 68.23 -14.70 -24.95
N ALA A 18 67.22 -15.54 -24.65
CA ALA A 18 66.12 -15.13 -23.85
C ALA A 18 66.60 -15.00 -22.38
N LEU A 19 66.64 -13.78 -21.89
CA LEU A 19 66.80 -13.47 -20.49
C LEU A 19 65.56 -14.00 -19.75
N THR A 20 65.77 -15.11 -19.05
CA THR A 20 64.74 -15.71 -18.18
C THR A 20 64.53 -14.82 -16.96
N VAL A 21 63.55 -13.95 -16.99
CA VAL A 21 63.11 -13.15 -15.85
C VAL A 21 62.33 -14.13 -14.94
N LYS A 22 62.88 -14.50 -13.81
CA LYS A 22 62.18 -15.25 -12.79
C LYS A 22 61.09 -14.33 -12.18
N PRO A 23 59.83 -14.71 -12.22
CA PRO A 23 58.80 -13.92 -11.52
C PRO A 23 59.05 -13.96 -10.01
N LEU A 24 59.24 -12.78 -9.42
CA LEU A 24 59.30 -12.65 -7.97
C LEU A 24 57.88 -12.87 -7.42
N VAL A 25 57.58 -14.10 -6.97
CA VAL A 25 56.37 -14.44 -6.29
C VAL A 25 56.46 -13.90 -4.88
N VAL A 26 55.89 -12.69 -4.65
CA VAL A 26 55.71 -12.16 -3.32
C VAL A 26 54.56 -12.93 -2.67
N LYS A 27 54.90 -13.88 -1.78
CA LYS A 27 53.95 -14.62 -1.00
C LYS A 27 53.38 -13.68 0.09
N LEU A 28 52.26 -12.99 -0.20
CA LEU A 28 51.51 -12.26 0.80
C LEU A 28 50.98 -13.28 1.82
N SER A 29 51.62 -13.37 2.95
CA SER A 29 51.14 -14.15 4.10
C SER A 29 49.91 -13.41 4.65
N ARG A 30 48.70 -13.87 4.30
CA ARG A 30 47.45 -13.42 4.96
C ARG A 30 47.47 -14.02 6.35
N HIS A 31 47.77 -13.21 7.35
CA HIS A 31 47.54 -13.55 8.74
C HIS A 31 46.01 -13.57 8.93
N SER A 32 45.40 -14.73 8.93
CA SER A 32 44.04 -14.92 9.39
C SER A 32 44.07 -14.80 10.93
N LEU A 33 43.80 -13.59 11.42
CA LEU A 33 43.57 -13.39 12.84
C LEU A 33 42.22 -14.06 13.16
N GLY A 34 42.21 -15.15 13.84
CA GLY A 34 41.00 -15.79 14.35
C GLY A 34 40.41 -14.98 15.49
N PHE A 35 39.06 -14.88 15.55
CA PHE A 35 38.36 -14.29 16.68
C PHE A 35 38.57 -15.12 17.94
N THR A 36 38.78 -14.48 19.08
CA THR A 36 38.79 -15.14 20.37
C THR A 36 37.37 -15.43 20.83
N LEU A 37 37.20 -16.51 21.59
CA LEU A 37 35.91 -16.89 22.17
C LEU A 37 35.35 -15.77 23.07
N ILE A 38 36.22 -15.11 23.85
CA ILE A 38 35.80 -14.00 24.72
C ILE A 38 35.31 -12.80 23.95
N GLU A 39 35.90 -12.48 22.79
CA GLU A 39 35.52 -11.40 21.92
C GLU A 39 34.10 -11.63 21.36
N LEU A 40 33.78 -12.87 20.97
CA LEU A 40 32.44 -13.25 20.55
C LEU A 40 31.42 -13.12 21.70
N VAL A 41 31.75 -13.64 22.89
CA VAL A 41 30.84 -13.59 24.06
C VAL A 41 30.53 -12.15 24.47
N VAL A 42 31.53 -11.28 24.53
CA VAL A 42 31.31 -9.86 24.88
C VAL A 42 30.38 -9.18 23.87
N VAL A 43 30.55 -9.42 22.58
CA VAL A 43 29.69 -8.84 21.54
C VAL A 43 28.25 -9.31 21.67
N ILE A 44 27.99 -10.60 21.86
CA ILE A 44 26.61 -11.09 22.01
C ILE A 44 25.93 -10.58 23.28
N VAL A 45 26.68 -10.41 24.38
CA VAL A 45 26.14 -9.81 25.62
C VAL A 45 25.76 -8.35 25.38
N LEU A 46 26.62 -7.57 24.74
CA LEU A 46 26.33 -6.16 24.43
C LEU A 46 25.12 -6.02 23.51
N ILE A 47 25.04 -6.82 22.43
CA ILE A 47 23.89 -6.81 21.52
C ILE A 47 22.60 -7.21 22.27
N SER A 48 22.65 -8.18 23.16
CA SER A 48 21.49 -8.63 23.93
C SER A 48 20.92 -7.53 24.82
N ILE A 49 21.78 -6.76 25.48
CA ILE A 49 21.35 -5.63 26.32
C ILE A 49 20.73 -4.51 25.45
N LEU A 50 21.36 -4.18 24.32
CA LEU A 50 20.83 -3.17 23.40
C LEU A 50 19.49 -3.63 22.79
N ALA A 51 19.36 -4.89 22.40
CA ALA A 51 18.13 -5.44 21.86
C ALA A 51 16.98 -5.39 22.88
N ALA A 52 17.23 -5.68 24.14
CA ALA A 52 16.22 -5.66 25.19
C ALA A 52 15.59 -4.26 25.38
N VAL A 53 16.35 -3.19 25.16
CA VAL A 53 15.87 -1.80 25.26
C VAL A 53 15.23 -1.31 23.96
N ALA A 54 15.74 -1.80 22.82
CA ALA A 54 15.27 -1.36 21.49
C ALA A 54 13.94 -2.01 21.08
N ALA A 55 13.72 -3.29 21.42
CA ALA A 55 12.58 -4.06 20.97
C ALA A 55 11.21 -3.39 21.29
N PRO A 56 10.92 -2.89 22.49
CA PRO A 56 9.64 -2.23 22.78
C PRO A 56 9.39 -0.99 21.91
N ARG A 57 10.44 -0.24 21.63
CA ARG A 57 10.32 0.97 20.80
C ARG A 57 9.97 0.69 19.35
N PHE A 58 10.44 -0.44 18.82
CA PHE A 58 10.11 -0.84 17.44
C PHE A 58 8.65 -1.29 17.28
N LEU A 59 8.06 -1.88 18.31
CA LEU A 59 6.65 -2.26 18.29
C LEU A 59 5.74 -1.03 18.20
N ASN A 60 5.96 -0.04 19.06
CA ASN A 60 5.17 1.22 19.03
C ASN A 60 5.34 1.97 17.69
N LEU A 61 6.55 1.97 17.11
CA LEU A 61 6.79 2.63 15.82
C LEU A 61 6.00 1.99 14.67
N LYS A 62 5.73 0.69 14.75
CA LYS A 62 4.90 -0.01 13.77
C LYS A 62 3.46 0.50 13.83
N ASP A 63 2.87 0.57 15.00
CA ASP A 63 1.50 1.04 15.20
C ASP A 63 1.34 2.52 14.79
N ASP A 64 2.30 3.37 15.11
CA ASP A 64 2.36 4.76 14.66
C ASP A 64 2.43 4.88 13.12
N ALA A 65 3.20 4.01 12.47
CA ALA A 65 3.33 3.99 11.02
C ALA A 65 2.03 3.54 10.33
N GLU A 66 1.33 2.56 10.89
CA GLU A 66 0.05 2.07 10.42
C GLU A 66 -1.05 3.15 10.58
N ALA A 67 -1.08 3.83 11.72
CA ALA A 67 -1.97 4.97 11.95
C ALA A 67 -1.72 6.09 10.93
N ALA A 68 -0.46 6.46 10.69
CA ALA A 68 -0.10 7.47 9.71
C ALA A 68 -0.50 7.07 8.28
N ALA A 69 -0.32 5.81 7.91
CA ALA A 69 -0.74 5.29 6.61
C ALA A 69 -2.27 5.35 6.46
N LEU A 70 -3.02 4.93 7.47
CA LEU A 70 -4.48 5.00 7.50
C LEU A 70 -4.98 6.44 7.33
N HIS A 71 -4.41 7.40 8.07
CA HIS A 71 -4.73 8.82 7.91
C HIS A 71 -4.45 9.32 6.50
N GLY A 72 -3.36 8.90 5.88
CA GLY A 72 -3.01 9.25 4.50
C GLY A 72 -4.05 8.75 3.50
N VAL A 73 -4.49 7.50 3.62
CA VAL A 73 -5.54 6.91 2.75
C VAL A 73 -6.87 7.58 2.99
N ALA A 74 -7.30 7.76 4.25
CA ALA A 74 -8.55 8.43 4.60
C ALA A 74 -8.60 9.88 4.09
N ALA A 75 -7.48 10.62 4.14
CA ALA A 75 -7.39 11.97 3.59
C ALA A 75 -7.50 11.99 2.06
N GLY A 76 -6.85 11.05 1.38
CA GLY A 76 -6.98 10.87 -0.08
C GLY A 76 -8.41 10.58 -0.48
N PHE A 77 -9.04 9.63 0.18
CA PHE A 77 -10.45 9.27 -0.01
C PHE A 77 -11.39 10.48 0.23
N SER A 78 -11.24 11.15 1.37
CA SER A 78 -12.02 12.35 1.71
C SER A 78 -11.89 13.45 0.66
N SER A 79 -10.70 13.63 0.11
CA SER A 79 -10.46 14.61 -0.96
C SER A 79 -11.22 14.26 -2.24
N GLY A 80 -11.26 12.98 -2.60
CA GLY A 80 -12.03 12.48 -3.74
C GLY A 80 -13.53 12.66 -3.53
N VAL A 81 -14.05 12.31 -2.37
CA VAL A 81 -15.47 12.52 -2.00
C VAL A 81 -15.84 14.00 -2.07
N ALA A 82 -14.99 14.90 -1.55
CA ALA A 82 -15.21 16.34 -1.63
C ALA A 82 -15.22 16.86 -3.07
N MET A 83 -14.39 16.29 -3.95
CA MET A 83 -14.36 16.61 -5.38
C MET A 83 -15.68 16.21 -6.06
N GLY A 84 -16.20 15.03 -5.78
CA GLY A 84 -17.50 14.57 -6.25
C GLY A 84 -18.63 15.50 -5.82
N LYS A 85 -18.67 15.89 -4.55
CA LYS A 85 -19.62 16.85 -4.00
C LYS A 85 -19.52 18.22 -4.69
N ALA A 86 -18.32 18.72 -4.89
CA ALA A 86 -18.09 20.00 -5.55
C ALA A 86 -18.60 19.97 -7.01
N GLN A 87 -18.37 18.87 -7.74
CA GLN A 87 -18.87 18.69 -9.09
C GLN A 87 -20.40 18.63 -9.13
N TRP A 88 -21.02 17.92 -8.18
CA TRP A 88 -22.48 17.85 -8.07
C TRP A 88 -23.10 19.23 -7.83
N ILE A 89 -22.52 20.04 -6.96
CA ILE A 89 -22.95 21.42 -6.72
C ILE A 89 -22.76 22.27 -7.98
N ALA A 90 -21.63 22.14 -8.68
CA ALA A 90 -21.32 22.89 -9.89
C ALA A 90 -22.31 22.62 -11.04
N LYS A 91 -22.96 21.45 -11.05
CA LYS A 91 -24.06 21.12 -11.97
C LYS A 91 -25.40 21.79 -11.61
N GLY A 92 -25.44 22.62 -10.58
CA GLY A 92 -26.63 23.36 -10.14
C GLY A 92 -27.51 22.60 -9.14
N ASN A 93 -27.03 21.47 -8.62
CA ASN A 93 -27.77 20.72 -7.62
C ASN A 93 -27.61 21.37 -6.22
N ALA A 94 -28.65 21.29 -5.41
CA ALA A 94 -28.64 21.80 -4.04
C ALA A 94 -29.05 20.70 -3.06
N SER A 95 -28.32 20.60 -1.96
CA SER A 95 -28.62 19.61 -0.91
C SER A 95 -30.07 19.74 -0.42
N GLY A 96 -30.74 18.59 -0.28
CA GLY A 96 -32.12 18.52 0.26
C GLY A 96 -33.24 18.78 -0.76
N ARG A 97 -32.91 19.00 -2.03
CA ARG A 97 -33.92 18.87 -3.10
C ARG A 97 -33.86 17.45 -3.65
N GLU A 98 -35.04 16.88 -3.91
CA GLU A 98 -35.13 15.66 -4.73
C GLU A 98 -34.27 15.90 -5.99
N ALA A 99 -33.32 15.00 -6.20
CA ALA A 99 -32.35 15.12 -7.27
C ALA A 99 -33.10 15.31 -8.59
N LEU A 100 -33.00 16.52 -9.14
CA LEU A 100 -33.51 16.79 -10.46
C LEU A 100 -32.62 16.06 -11.49
N ASN A 101 -32.94 14.81 -11.74
CA ASN A 101 -32.50 13.99 -12.90
C ASN A 101 -31.00 13.79 -13.18
N ASP A 102 -30.07 14.30 -12.40
CA ASP A 102 -28.64 14.03 -12.59
C ASP A 102 -27.99 13.69 -11.25
N THR A 103 -28.11 12.42 -10.88
CA THR A 103 -27.51 11.82 -9.70
C THR A 103 -26.07 11.38 -9.95
N ARG A 104 -25.49 11.75 -11.11
CA ARG A 104 -24.19 11.26 -11.56
C ARG A 104 -23.14 12.37 -11.59
N VAL A 105 -21.98 12.08 -11.04
CA VAL A 105 -20.76 12.87 -11.21
C VAL A 105 -19.69 12.05 -11.93
N VAL A 106 -18.76 12.69 -12.62
CA VAL A 106 -17.69 12.00 -13.35
C VAL A 106 -16.34 12.51 -12.84
N ILE A 107 -15.55 11.63 -12.24
CA ILE A 107 -14.22 11.93 -11.69
C ILE A 107 -13.22 11.07 -12.45
N ASP A 108 -12.22 11.69 -13.06
CA ASP A 108 -11.19 11.03 -13.90
C ASP A 108 -11.77 10.07 -14.97
N GLY A 109 -12.96 10.40 -15.51
CA GLY A 109 -13.64 9.59 -16.53
C GLY A 109 -14.52 8.46 -15.99
N ILE A 110 -14.54 8.26 -14.69
CA ILE A 110 -15.36 7.26 -14.01
C ILE A 110 -16.62 7.95 -13.48
N GLY A 111 -17.78 7.35 -13.77
CA GLY A 111 -19.06 7.82 -13.29
C GLY A 111 -19.35 7.31 -11.90
N PHE A 112 -19.80 8.19 -11.03
CA PHE A 112 -20.28 7.85 -9.69
C PHE A 112 -21.73 8.31 -9.56
N ASN A 113 -22.55 7.49 -8.97
CA ASN A 113 -23.86 7.88 -8.49
C ASN A 113 -23.71 8.65 -7.18
N VAL A 114 -24.60 9.58 -6.95
CA VAL A 114 -24.67 10.34 -5.70
C VAL A 114 -26.06 10.21 -5.09
N ASN A 115 -26.09 10.13 -3.78
CA ASN A 115 -27.35 10.09 -3.03
C ASN A 115 -28.08 11.42 -3.01
N ASN A 116 -29.24 11.49 -2.40
CA ASN A 116 -30.08 12.71 -2.31
C ASN A 116 -29.39 13.90 -1.62
N PHE A 117 -28.30 13.67 -0.91
CA PHE A 117 -27.48 14.71 -0.26
C PHE A 117 -26.29 15.13 -1.14
N GLY A 118 -26.10 14.49 -2.30
CA GLY A 118 -25.01 14.74 -3.25
C GLY A 118 -23.66 14.16 -2.81
N TRP A 119 -23.66 13.14 -1.99
CA TRP A 119 -22.49 12.38 -1.61
C TRP A 119 -22.40 11.09 -2.44
N LEU A 120 -21.20 10.60 -2.67
CA LEU A 120 -20.98 9.41 -3.48
C LEU A 120 -21.65 8.21 -2.84
N ASP A 121 -22.33 7.41 -3.65
CA ASP A 121 -23.15 6.29 -3.24
C ASP A 121 -22.69 4.98 -3.86
N SER A 122 -22.41 4.98 -5.16
CA SER A 122 -21.90 3.83 -5.90
C SER A 122 -21.11 4.27 -7.12
N VAL A 123 -20.46 3.36 -7.80
CA VAL A 123 -19.91 3.56 -9.13
C VAL A 123 -21.00 3.23 -10.14
N ASP A 124 -20.95 3.91 -11.29
CA ASP A 124 -21.93 3.88 -12.37
C ASP A 124 -22.38 2.46 -12.73
N ASP A 125 -23.26 1.94 -11.93
CA ASP A 125 -23.94 0.69 -12.19
C ASP A 125 -25.13 0.96 -13.11
N THR A 126 -25.32 0.10 -14.10
CA THR A 126 -26.48 0.13 -15.00
C THR A 126 -27.77 -0.30 -14.30
N GLY A 127 -27.68 -0.62 -13.02
CA GLY A 127 -28.81 -0.83 -12.12
C GLY A 127 -29.48 0.47 -11.68
N ASN A 128 -30.56 0.36 -10.97
CA ASN A 128 -31.26 1.50 -10.38
C ASN A 128 -30.45 1.97 -9.15
N PRO A 129 -29.80 3.14 -9.19
CA PRO A 129 -29.04 3.58 -8.03
C PRO A 129 -29.96 3.72 -6.84
N ASP A 130 -29.61 3.07 -5.74
CA ASP A 130 -30.30 3.31 -4.49
C ASP A 130 -29.84 4.64 -3.92
N LEU A 131 -30.68 5.66 -4.07
CA LEU A 131 -30.35 7.03 -3.66
C LEU A 131 -30.54 7.25 -2.15
N THR A 132 -30.87 6.21 -1.40
CA THR A 132 -31.09 6.31 0.03
C THR A 132 -29.76 6.15 0.78
N VAL A 133 -29.66 6.77 1.95
CA VAL A 133 -28.47 6.69 2.79
C VAL A 133 -28.54 5.53 3.81
N THR A 134 -29.52 4.64 3.65
CA THR A 134 -29.83 3.53 4.59
C THR A 134 -29.97 2.19 3.91
N ALA A 135 -29.48 2.04 2.69
CA ALA A 135 -29.51 0.78 1.93
C ALA A 135 -28.20 0.52 1.22
N GLN A 136 -27.10 0.91 1.84
CA GLN A 136 -25.76 0.72 1.30
C GLN A 136 -25.33 -0.75 1.40
N ASN A 137 -24.49 -1.17 0.48
CA ASN A 137 -23.90 -2.50 0.49
C ASN A 137 -22.36 -2.44 0.41
N ALA A 138 -21.70 -3.54 0.76
CA ALA A 138 -20.25 -3.59 0.82
C ALA A 138 -19.60 -3.45 -0.56
N SER A 139 -20.24 -3.94 -1.63
CA SER A 139 -19.76 -3.83 -2.99
C SER A 139 -19.67 -2.38 -3.46
N ASP A 140 -20.71 -1.60 -3.23
CA ASP A 140 -20.73 -0.17 -3.59
C ASP A 140 -19.67 0.60 -2.79
N CYS A 141 -19.52 0.29 -1.50
CA CYS A 141 -18.46 0.86 -0.67
C CYS A 141 -17.07 0.53 -1.20
N GLN A 142 -16.84 -0.72 -1.64
CA GLN A 142 -15.58 -1.15 -2.22
C GLN A 142 -15.31 -0.43 -3.55
N GLU A 143 -16.28 -0.35 -4.42
CA GLU A 143 -16.15 0.33 -5.70
C GLU A 143 -15.84 1.82 -5.51
N ILE A 144 -16.51 2.52 -4.59
CA ILE A 144 -16.17 3.91 -4.27
C ILE A 144 -14.71 4.00 -3.85
N PHE A 145 -14.24 3.10 -2.97
CA PHE A 145 -12.86 3.10 -2.49
C PHE A 145 -11.84 2.89 -3.62
N GLU A 146 -12.10 1.93 -4.48
CA GLU A 146 -11.20 1.56 -5.57
C GLU A 146 -11.12 2.60 -6.67
N TYR A 147 -12.22 3.29 -6.95
CA TYR A 147 -12.29 4.19 -8.10
C TYR A 147 -12.14 5.67 -7.76
N ILE A 148 -12.34 6.09 -6.50
CA ILE A 148 -12.21 7.49 -6.11
C ILE A 148 -10.75 7.95 -5.97
N MET A 149 -9.84 7.03 -5.74
CA MET A 149 -8.42 7.29 -5.58
C MET A 149 -7.65 6.85 -6.83
N LYS A 150 -6.62 7.62 -7.20
CA LYS A 150 -5.79 7.32 -8.37
C LYS A 150 -4.95 6.04 -8.22
N SER A 151 -4.59 5.68 -7.01
CA SER A 151 -3.83 4.48 -6.67
C SER A 151 -4.33 3.95 -5.33
N PRO A 152 -5.52 3.33 -5.32
CA PRO A 152 -6.09 2.79 -4.09
C PRO A 152 -5.26 1.60 -3.60
N PRO A 153 -5.18 1.39 -2.29
CA PRO A 153 -4.76 0.10 -1.76
C PRO A 153 -5.71 -1.01 -2.20
N TYR A 154 -5.23 -2.25 -2.23
CA TYR A 154 -6.09 -3.40 -2.50
C TYR A 154 -7.13 -3.56 -1.39
N SER A 155 -8.37 -3.82 -1.78
CA SER A 155 -9.50 -3.98 -0.87
C SER A 155 -10.33 -5.23 -1.19
N THR A 156 -11.06 -5.73 -0.20
CA THR A 156 -11.93 -6.90 -0.32
C THR A 156 -13.16 -6.76 0.56
N GLU A 157 -14.30 -7.28 0.11
CA GLU A 157 -15.49 -7.49 0.95
C GLU A 157 -15.36 -8.75 1.82
N GLU A 158 -14.34 -9.58 1.55
CA GLU A 158 -14.13 -10.85 2.24
C GLU A 158 -13.66 -10.61 3.67
N VAL A 159 -14.44 -11.10 4.63
CA VAL A 159 -14.14 -10.99 6.06
C VAL A 159 -13.23 -12.13 6.54
N ASP A 160 -13.17 -13.24 5.79
CA ASP A 160 -12.35 -14.40 6.17
C ASP A 160 -10.85 -14.11 6.01
N PRO A 161 -10.06 -14.18 7.08
CA PRO A 161 -8.61 -13.94 7.04
C PRO A 161 -7.85 -14.85 6.06
N VAL A 162 -8.38 -16.03 5.75
CA VAL A 162 -7.75 -16.99 4.84
C VAL A 162 -7.92 -16.60 3.38
N SER A 163 -9.04 -15.95 3.05
CA SER A 163 -9.41 -15.57 1.69
C SER A 163 -8.89 -14.21 1.25
N ARG A 164 -8.44 -13.37 2.20
CA ARG A 164 -8.02 -11.96 1.96
C ARG A 164 -6.78 -11.81 1.07
N GLY A 165 -5.96 -12.82 0.92
CA GLY A 165 -4.80 -12.77 0.01
C GLY A 165 -3.80 -11.66 0.36
N ASN A 166 -3.58 -10.74 -0.61
CA ASN A 166 -2.70 -9.56 -0.47
C ASN A 166 -3.48 -8.26 -0.19
N ASP A 167 -4.77 -8.36 0.14
CA ASP A 167 -5.59 -7.19 0.37
C ASP A 167 -5.16 -6.48 1.65
N GLN A 168 -5.21 -5.15 1.60
CA GLN A 168 -4.76 -4.29 2.69
C GLN A 168 -5.94 -3.74 3.50
N TYR A 169 -7.12 -3.67 2.88
CA TYR A 169 -8.34 -3.17 3.48
C TYR A 169 -9.49 -4.16 3.34
N ALA A 170 -10.22 -4.37 4.42
CA ALA A 170 -11.53 -5.01 4.40
C ALA A 170 -12.61 -3.95 4.35
N VAL A 171 -13.64 -4.17 3.52
CA VAL A 171 -14.74 -3.24 3.33
C VAL A 171 -16.03 -3.84 3.89
N SER A 172 -16.71 -3.09 4.70
CA SER A 172 -17.98 -3.49 5.29
C SER A 172 -18.95 -2.31 5.40
N VAL A 173 -20.22 -2.60 5.61
CA VAL A 173 -21.24 -1.60 5.93
C VAL A 173 -21.56 -1.65 7.41
N VAL A 174 -21.59 -0.50 8.02
CA VAL A 174 -22.08 -0.32 9.38
C VAL A 174 -23.45 0.35 9.31
N ASP A 175 -24.48 -0.44 9.58
CA ASP A 175 -25.87 0.03 9.58
C ASP A 175 -26.09 1.13 10.61
N GLY A 176 -26.74 2.20 10.21
CA GLY A 176 -27.06 3.34 11.07
C GLY A 176 -28.54 3.67 11.04
N VAL A 177 -29.08 4.16 12.17
CA VAL A 177 -30.49 4.55 12.27
C VAL A 177 -30.85 5.70 11.32
N ALA A 178 -29.91 6.61 11.08
CA ALA A 178 -30.09 7.79 10.23
C ALA A 178 -29.35 7.68 8.88
N SER A 179 -28.29 6.94 8.85
CA SER A 179 -27.44 6.76 7.68
C SER A 179 -26.48 5.60 7.90
N ASP A 180 -26.26 4.81 6.87
CA ASP A 180 -25.22 3.80 6.84
C ASP A 180 -23.86 4.45 6.66
N ARG A 181 -22.84 3.69 6.98
CA ARG A 181 -21.44 4.07 6.82
C ARG A 181 -20.67 2.97 6.11
N CYS A 182 -19.90 3.33 5.12
CA CYS A 182 -18.87 2.45 4.59
C CYS A 182 -17.69 2.44 5.57
N ARG A 183 -17.33 1.27 6.05
CA ARG A 183 -16.16 1.05 6.90
C ARG A 183 -15.04 0.41 6.11
N TYR A 184 -13.85 0.99 6.22
CA TYR A 184 -12.63 0.52 5.57
C TYR A 184 -11.59 0.22 6.65
N GLU A 185 -11.37 -1.06 6.90
CA GLU A 185 -10.51 -1.57 7.97
C GLU A 185 -9.14 -1.95 7.43
N LEU A 186 -8.09 -1.45 8.05
CA LEU A 186 -6.73 -1.85 7.73
C LEU A 186 -6.47 -3.27 8.27
N ILE A 187 -6.16 -4.21 7.38
CA ILE A 187 -5.87 -5.60 7.74
C ILE A 187 -4.45 -5.70 8.27
N VAL A 188 -4.27 -5.38 9.54
CA VAL A 188 -2.96 -5.43 10.22
C VAL A 188 -2.61 -6.84 10.65
N ARG A 189 -3.63 -7.64 10.98
CA ARG A 189 -3.51 -9.03 11.44
C ARG A 189 -4.57 -9.90 10.78
N ALA A 190 -4.16 -11.07 10.30
CA ALA A 190 -5.05 -11.99 9.60
C ALA A 190 -6.21 -12.56 10.46
N ALA A 191 -6.17 -12.33 11.78
CA ALA A 191 -7.15 -12.84 12.73
C ALA A 191 -8.20 -11.80 13.15
N ASP A 192 -8.09 -10.57 12.69
CA ASP A 192 -8.99 -9.50 13.11
C ASP A 192 -10.36 -9.69 12.42
N THR A 193 -11.42 -9.70 13.20
CA THR A 193 -12.79 -9.66 12.70
C THR A 193 -13.22 -8.19 12.58
N PRO A 194 -14.12 -7.83 11.63
CA PRO A 194 -14.56 -6.45 11.45
C PRO A 194 -15.14 -5.79 12.71
N GLU A 195 -15.67 -6.60 13.62
CA GLU A 195 -16.29 -6.14 14.86
C GLU A 195 -15.28 -5.57 15.88
N ILE A 196 -14.01 -5.96 15.75
CA ILE A 196 -12.92 -5.55 16.65
C ILE A 196 -11.79 -4.84 15.92
N ALA A 197 -12.11 -4.24 14.77
CA ALA A 197 -11.12 -3.46 14.02
C ALA A 197 -10.56 -2.33 14.88
N GLU A 198 -9.24 -2.29 14.96
CA GLU A 198 -8.52 -1.25 15.70
C GLU A 198 -8.14 -0.07 14.80
N PHE A 199 -7.92 -0.33 13.51
CA PHE A 199 -7.47 0.65 12.52
C PHE A 199 -8.46 0.72 11.37
N TYR A 200 -9.31 1.71 11.34
CA TYR A 200 -10.31 1.88 10.28
C TYR A 200 -10.62 3.36 10.03
N PHE A 201 -11.29 3.62 8.92
CA PHE A 201 -12.02 4.86 8.75
C PHE A 201 -13.43 4.57 8.25
N ASP A 202 -14.35 5.40 8.66
CA ASP A 202 -15.76 5.36 8.25
C ASP A 202 -16.06 6.53 7.31
N TYR A 203 -16.81 6.24 6.26
CA TYR A 203 -17.41 7.24 5.38
C TYR A 203 -18.93 7.26 5.62
N GLU A 204 -19.45 8.37 6.11
CA GLU A 204 -20.86 8.57 6.41
C GLU A 204 -21.61 9.12 5.19
N LEU A 205 -22.58 8.37 4.67
CA LEU A 205 -23.30 8.72 3.45
C LEU A 205 -24.17 9.97 3.60
N LEU A 206 -24.68 10.28 4.78
CA LEU A 206 -25.51 11.45 5.02
C LEU A 206 -24.74 12.77 4.94
N SER A 207 -23.55 12.80 5.54
CA SER A 207 -22.76 14.04 5.69
C SER A 207 -21.52 14.09 4.79
N GLY A 208 -21.13 12.97 4.19
CA GLY A 208 -19.88 12.83 3.45
C GLY A 208 -18.64 12.87 4.34
N ARG A 209 -18.81 12.80 5.65
CA ARG A 209 -17.72 12.88 6.60
C ARG A 209 -16.92 11.59 6.62
N VAL A 210 -15.61 11.74 6.62
CA VAL A 210 -14.65 10.65 6.83
C VAL A 210 -14.07 10.79 8.23
N THR A 211 -14.19 9.73 9.04
CA THR A 211 -13.68 9.69 10.43
C THR A 211 -12.75 8.51 10.59
N VAL A 212 -11.57 8.73 11.19
CA VAL A 212 -10.59 7.68 11.47
C VAL A 212 -10.79 7.17 12.88
N GLY A 213 -10.86 5.84 13.03
CA GLY A 213 -10.83 5.14 14.29
C GLY A 213 -9.46 4.50 14.50
N LEU A 214 -8.91 4.70 15.68
CA LEU A 214 -7.62 4.16 16.13
C LEU A 214 -7.77 3.49 17.49
N PRO A 215 -6.87 2.56 17.86
CA PRO A 215 -6.81 2.02 19.21
C PRO A 215 -6.68 3.15 20.24
N PRO A 216 -7.25 2.99 21.45
CA PRO A 216 -7.25 4.05 22.46
C PRO A 216 -5.85 4.59 22.84
N GLU A 217 -4.82 3.79 22.63
CA GLU A 217 -3.42 4.13 22.93
C GLU A 217 -2.83 5.13 21.92
N LEU A 218 -3.39 5.18 20.70
CA LEU A 218 -2.94 6.05 19.60
C LEU A 218 -3.91 7.20 19.29
N GLY A 219 -5.12 7.17 19.84
CA GLY A 219 -6.19 8.14 19.58
C GLY A 219 -6.33 9.21 20.66
N ALA A 220 -5.42 9.30 21.62
CA ALA A 220 -5.49 10.22 22.76
C ALA A 220 -4.61 11.48 22.55
N ASP A 221 -4.95 12.28 21.52
CA ASP A 221 -4.44 13.66 21.37
C ASP A 221 -5.57 14.69 21.47
#